data_d72e53004db0b08fcb0384f87c879b8e
#
_entry.id   d72e53004db0b08fcb0384f87c879b8e
#
_cell.length_a   1.000
_cell.length_b   1.000
_cell.length_c   1.000
_cell.angle_alpha   90.00
_cell.angle_beta   90.00
_cell.angle_gamma   90.00
#
_symmetry.space_group_name_H-M   'P 1'
#
loop_
_entity.id
_entity.type
_entity.pdbx_description
1 polymer ?
#
loop_
_entity_poly.entity_id
_entity_poly.type
_entity_poly.pdbx_seq_one_letter_code
_entity_poly.pdbx_strand_id
1 'polypeptide(L)'
;MQTIGLETLDARYRVQSGNALELAMKLRTLPQIQYVNYVGLEDNPYYELAQRQFGKTAGAMICIDLESKESCFSFLNNLKLIHRATNLFDNRSLAIHPASTIFGAFSESMRKSMDVKDTTIRLSVGLEDVNDLFEDIKQAVEGIQK
;
A
#
# COMPACT_ATOMS: atom_id res chain seq x y z
N MET A 1 -1.52 16.48 -22.87
CA MET A 1 -1.15 15.31 -22.05
C MET A 1 -2.16 15.00 -20.93
N GLN A 2 -2.62 15.97 -20.11
CA GLN A 2 -3.61 15.74 -19.06
C GLN A 2 -4.95 15.19 -19.61
N THR A 3 -5.44 15.68 -20.73
CA THR A 3 -6.70 15.23 -21.36
C THR A 3 -6.67 13.74 -21.69
N ILE A 4 -5.58 13.25 -22.29
CA ILE A 4 -5.41 11.82 -22.64
C ILE A 4 -5.38 10.95 -21.37
N GLY A 5 -4.79 11.44 -20.28
CA GLY A 5 -4.79 10.74 -19.00
C GLY A 5 -6.19 10.61 -18.39
N LEU A 6 -7.06 11.59 -18.62
CA LEU A 6 -8.44 11.55 -18.13
C LEU A 6 -9.32 10.55 -18.89
N GLU A 7 -9.10 10.36 -20.20
CA GLU A 7 -9.86 9.42 -21.02
C GLU A 7 -9.80 7.97 -20.53
N THR A 8 -8.68 7.58 -19.90
CA THR A 8 -8.48 6.22 -19.39
C THR A 8 -8.57 6.12 -17.85
N LEU A 9 -8.92 7.21 -17.17
CA LEU A 9 -8.88 7.27 -15.70
C LEU A 9 -9.79 6.21 -15.06
N ASP A 10 -11.04 6.08 -15.51
CA ASP A 10 -11.99 5.12 -14.95
C ASP A 10 -11.50 3.68 -15.15
N ALA A 11 -11.00 3.35 -16.33
CA ALA A 11 -10.46 2.02 -16.62
C ALA A 11 -9.26 1.68 -15.70
N ARG A 12 -8.30 2.60 -15.56
CA ARG A 12 -7.14 2.42 -14.67
C ARG A 12 -7.56 2.30 -13.20
N TYR A 13 -8.45 3.19 -12.76
CA TYR A 13 -8.93 3.19 -11.38
C TYR A 13 -9.60 1.88 -10.99
N ARG A 14 -10.42 1.31 -11.89
CA ARG A 14 -11.07 0.00 -11.65
C ARG A 14 -10.06 -1.12 -11.52
N VAL A 15 -9.08 -1.17 -12.42
CA VAL A 15 -8.03 -2.20 -12.36
C VAL A 15 -7.20 -2.05 -11.08
N GLN A 16 -6.72 -0.84 -10.78
CA GLN A 16 -5.92 -0.61 -9.58
C GLN A 16 -6.68 -0.93 -8.29
N SER A 17 -7.97 -0.55 -8.22
CA SER A 17 -8.81 -0.86 -7.05
C SER A 17 -9.08 -2.36 -6.90
N GLY A 18 -9.31 -3.06 -8.02
CA GLY A 18 -9.42 -4.53 -8.01
C GLY A 18 -8.16 -5.21 -7.56
N ASN A 19 -7.01 -4.81 -8.12
CA ASN A 19 -5.69 -5.30 -7.72
C ASN A 19 -5.42 -5.04 -6.23
N ALA A 20 -5.78 -3.84 -5.73
CA ALA A 20 -5.57 -3.49 -4.32
C ALA A 20 -6.41 -4.37 -3.38
N LEU A 21 -7.65 -4.65 -3.72
CA LEU A 21 -8.51 -5.52 -2.91
C LEU A 21 -7.95 -6.95 -2.87
N GLU A 22 -7.63 -7.52 -4.02
CA GLU A 22 -7.08 -8.87 -4.11
C GLU A 22 -5.72 -8.97 -3.41
N LEU A 23 -4.84 -7.99 -3.64
CA LEU A 23 -3.54 -7.92 -2.99
C LEU A 23 -3.69 -7.81 -1.46
N ALA A 24 -4.58 -6.95 -0.95
CA ALA A 24 -4.80 -6.79 0.48
C ALA A 24 -5.26 -8.11 1.13
N MET A 25 -6.14 -8.87 0.47
CA MET A 25 -6.57 -10.19 0.94
C MET A 25 -5.42 -11.19 0.98
N LYS A 26 -4.59 -11.24 -0.07
CA LYS A 26 -3.41 -12.12 -0.13
C LYS A 26 -2.36 -11.74 0.92
N LEU A 27 -2.09 -10.46 1.15
CA LEU A 27 -1.10 -9.99 2.12
C LEU A 27 -1.42 -10.40 3.56
N ARG A 28 -2.69 -10.54 3.91
CA ARG A 28 -3.13 -11.04 5.24
C ARG A 28 -2.73 -12.48 5.52
N THR A 29 -2.35 -13.25 4.50
CA THR A 29 -1.88 -14.63 4.67
C THR A 29 -0.40 -14.74 5.03
N LEU A 30 0.36 -13.65 4.91
CA LEU A 30 1.80 -13.61 5.19
C LEU A 30 2.06 -13.36 6.68
N PRO A 31 2.69 -14.30 7.40
CA PRO A 31 2.88 -14.18 8.86
C PRO A 31 3.81 -13.03 9.28
N GLN A 32 4.63 -12.51 8.36
CA GLN A 32 5.52 -11.38 8.61
C GLN A 32 4.79 -10.03 8.61
N ILE A 33 3.57 -9.97 8.04
CA ILE A 33 2.74 -8.77 7.99
C ILE A 33 1.80 -8.79 9.21
N GLN A 34 2.02 -7.86 10.13
CA GLN A 34 1.28 -7.79 11.39
C GLN A 34 -0.15 -7.25 11.20
N TYR A 35 -0.31 -6.34 10.24
CA TYR A 35 -1.61 -5.71 9.95
C TYR A 35 -1.68 -5.24 8.51
N VAL A 36 -2.86 -5.34 7.91
CA VAL A 36 -3.18 -4.80 6.58
C VAL A 36 -4.36 -3.85 6.71
N ASN A 37 -4.13 -2.58 6.41
CA ASN A 37 -5.17 -1.56 6.39
C ASN A 37 -5.54 -1.22 4.95
N TYR A 38 -6.74 -1.61 4.56
CA TYR A 38 -7.35 -1.24 3.28
C TYR A 38 -8.86 -1.11 3.45
N VAL A 39 -9.41 0.04 3.08
CA VAL A 39 -10.84 0.36 3.31
C VAL A 39 -11.83 -0.50 2.50
N GLY A 40 -11.35 -1.26 1.54
CA GLY A 40 -12.13 -2.24 0.78
C GLY A 40 -12.29 -3.61 1.47
N LEU A 41 -11.62 -3.85 2.60
CA LEU A 41 -11.80 -5.08 3.41
C LEU A 41 -13.03 -4.94 4.29
N GLU A 42 -13.88 -5.95 4.35
CA GLU A 42 -15.16 -5.92 5.06
C GLU A 42 -15.03 -5.69 6.57
N ASP A 43 -13.91 -6.09 7.16
CA ASP A 43 -13.60 -5.90 8.58
C ASP A 43 -12.90 -4.55 8.87
N ASN A 44 -12.68 -3.71 7.87
CA ASN A 44 -12.16 -2.36 8.08
C ASN A 44 -13.25 -1.46 8.70
N PRO A 45 -12.95 -0.69 9.77
CA PRO A 45 -13.94 0.15 10.45
C PRO A 45 -14.57 1.23 9.56
N TYR A 46 -13.94 1.55 8.42
CA TYR A 46 -14.45 2.52 7.45
C TYR A 46 -15.06 1.86 6.20
N TYR A 47 -15.22 0.54 6.17
CA TYR A 47 -15.75 -0.18 5.01
C TYR A 47 -17.11 0.35 4.56
N GLU A 48 -18.07 0.44 5.46
CA GLU A 48 -19.42 0.96 5.18
C GLU A 48 -19.41 2.40 4.63
N LEU A 49 -18.52 3.24 5.16
CA LEU A 49 -18.33 4.60 4.68
C LEU A 49 -17.72 4.59 3.26
N ALA A 50 -16.72 3.76 3.03
CA ALA A 50 -16.09 3.63 1.73
C ALA A 50 -17.09 3.13 0.67
N GLN A 51 -17.92 2.13 1.01
CA GLN A 51 -18.96 1.64 0.10
C GLN A 51 -19.99 2.73 -0.27
N ARG A 52 -20.38 3.56 0.69
CA ARG A 52 -21.31 4.69 0.42
C ARG A 52 -20.70 5.78 -0.45
N GLN A 53 -19.41 6.08 -0.27
CA GLN A 53 -18.73 7.16 -0.99
C GLN A 53 -18.18 6.74 -2.34
N PHE A 54 -17.65 5.53 -2.46
CA PHE A 54 -16.87 5.08 -3.62
C PHE A 54 -17.49 3.84 -4.30
N GLY A 55 -18.57 3.29 -3.75
CA GLY A 55 -19.18 2.07 -4.28
C GLY A 55 -18.25 0.87 -4.12
N LYS A 56 -18.14 0.05 -5.17
CA LYS A 56 -17.33 -1.18 -5.17
C LYS A 56 -15.83 -0.94 -5.35
N THR A 57 -15.41 0.30 -5.58
CA THR A 57 -14.01 0.66 -5.85
C THR A 57 -13.46 1.50 -4.71
N ALA A 58 -12.68 0.88 -3.82
CA ALA A 58 -12.17 1.52 -2.61
C ALA A 58 -10.78 2.18 -2.77
N GLY A 59 -10.36 2.42 -4.01
CA GLY A 59 -9.05 3.02 -4.33
C GLY A 59 -7.90 2.00 -4.32
N ALA A 60 -6.68 2.50 -4.43
CA ALA A 60 -5.48 1.66 -4.63
C ALA A 60 -4.42 1.85 -3.54
N MET A 61 -4.79 2.40 -2.39
CA MET A 61 -3.86 2.65 -1.28
C MET A 61 -4.01 1.59 -0.20
N ILE A 62 -2.93 0.84 0.05
CA ILE A 62 -2.84 -0.14 1.14
C ILE A 62 -1.76 0.32 2.10
N CYS A 63 -1.99 0.18 3.42
CA CYS A 63 -0.92 0.25 4.41
C CYS A 63 -0.74 -1.13 5.05
N ILE A 64 0.51 -1.51 5.24
CA ILE A 64 0.88 -2.72 5.98
C ILE A 64 1.79 -2.35 7.14
N ASP A 65 1.61 -3.01 8.28
CA ASP A 65 2.52 -2.89 9.41
C ASP A 65 3.43 -4.13 9.49
N LEU A 66 4.72 -3.90 9.65
CA LEU A 66 5.75 -4.91 9.89
C LEU A 66 6.19 -4.89 11.36
N GLU A 67 7.09 -5.79 11.74
CA GLU A 67 7.52 -5.94 13.14
C GLU A 67 8.28 -4.71 13.67
N SER A 68 9.14 -4.11 12.84
CA SER A 68 10.01 -2.98 13.23
C SER A 68 10.28 -2.03 12.07
N LYS A 69 10.87 -0.88 12.39
CA LYS A 69 11.35 0.08 11.40
C LYS A 69 12.45 -0.51 10.51
N GLU A 70 13.34 -1.29 11.10
CA GLU A 70 14.42 -2.01 10.41
C GLU A 70 13.84 -3.01 9.41
N SER A 71 12.79 -3.74 9.81
CA SER A 71 12.04 -4.63 8.93
C SER A 71 11.43 -3.87 7.75
N CYS A 72 10.92 -2.66 7.96
CA CYS A 72 10.41 -1.81 6.87
C CYS A 72 11.49 -1.44 5.86
N PHE A 73 12.67 -1.06 6.31
CA PHE A 73 13.77 -0.73 5.41
C PHE A 73 14.32 -1.96 4.68
N SER A 74 14.46 -3.09 5.37
CA SER A 74 14.84 -4.36 4.76
C SER A 74 13.83 -4.77 3.68
N PHE A 75 12.54 -4.73 3.99
CA PHE A 75 11.45 -4.97 3.04
C PHE A 75 11.58 -4.10 1.78
N LEU A 76 11.67 -2.77 1.97
CA LEU A 76 11.78 -1.83 0.85
C LEU A 76 13.02 -2.08 -0.03
N ASN A 77 14.14 -2.51 0.59
CA ASN A 77 15.37 -2.82 -0.15
C ASN A 77 15.29 -4.13 -0.92
N ASN A 78 14.46 -5.08 -0.48
CA ASN A 78 14.27 -6.38 -1.11
C ASN A 78 13.28 -6.36 -2.27
N LEU A 79 12.47 -5.31 -2.43
CA LEU A 79 11.52 -5.17 -3.55
C LEU A 79 12.25 -5.10 -4.89
N LYS A 80 11.73 -5.81 -5.89
CA LYS A 80 12.30 -5.92 -7.24
C LYS A 80 11.41 -5.30 -8.32
N LEU A 81 10.09 -5.45 -8.18
CA LEU A 81 9.08 -4.95 -9.11
C LEU A 81 8.52 -3.61 -8.63
N ILE A 82 8.13 -3.54 -7.36
CA ILE A 82 7.52 -2.35 -6.77
C ILE A 82 8.59 -1.27 -6.55
N HIS A 83 8.35 -0.07 -7.07
CA HIS A 83 9.31 1.03 -6.99
C HIS A 83 9.21 1.81 -5.68
N ARG A 84 10.34 2.26 -5.15
CA ARG A 84 10.39 3.16 -3.99
C ARG A 84 10.17 4.61 -4.45
N ALA A 85 8.96 5.11 -4.30
CA ALA A 85 8.60 6.48 -4.67
C ALA A 85 7.39 6.99 -3.89
N THR A 86 7.30 8.31 -3.73
CA THR A 86 6.26 8.97 -2.92
C THR A 86 4.97 9.28 -3.69
N ASN A 87 4.89 8.99 -5.00
CA ASN A 87 3.72 9.29 -5.82
C ASN A 87 2.49 8.45 -5.42
N LEU A 88 1.33 8.81 -5.97
CA LEU A 88 0.05 8.15 -5.75
C LEU A 88 -0.60 7.89 -7.11
N PHE A 89 -1.34 6.78 -7.23
CA PHE A 89 -2.08 6.45 -8.46
C PHE A 89 -1.24 6.47 -9.74
N ASP A 90 0.04 6.16 -9.63
CA ASP A 90 0.89 5.88 -10.78
C ASP A 90 0.44 4.57 -11.44
N ASN A 91 0.72 4.41 -12.73
CA ASN A 91 0.49 3.13 -13.42
C ASN A 91 1.34 1.99 -12.83
N ARG A 92 2.45 2.33 -12.21
CA ARG A 92 3.34 1.41 -11.50
C ARG A 92 3.04 1.38 -10.02
N SER A 93 3.20 0.21 -9.41
CA SER A 93 3.12 0.05 -7.97
C SER A 93 4.29 0.70 -7.26
N LEU A 94 3.99 1.41 -6.19
CA LEU A 94 4.95 2.21 -5.41
C LEU A 94 4.87 1.87 -3.94
N ALA A 95 6.02 1.92 -3.25
CA ALA A 95 6.12 1.69 -1.81
C ALA A 95 6.98 2.77 -1.14
N ILE A 96 6.56 3.21 0.06
CA ILE A 96 7.33 4.09 0.93
C ILE A 96 7.18 3.71 2.40
N HIS A 97 8.13 4.16 3.21
CA HIS A 97 8.00 4.23 4.67
C HIS A 97 7.59 5.66 5.04
N PRO A 98 6.31 5.94 5.36
CA PRO A 98 5.80 7.29 5.53
C PRO A 98 6.51 8.08 6.63
N ALA A 99 6.80 7.44 7.76
CA ALA A 99 7.40 8.09 8.92
C ALA A 99 8.79 8.70 8.62
N SER A 100 9.58 8.10 7.71
CA SER A 100 10.92 8.62 7.34
C SER A 100 10.94 9.43 6.04
N THR A 101 9.82 9.51 5.33
CA THR A 101 9.72 10.23 4.05
C THR A 101 8.80 11.43 4.17
N ILE A 102 7.51 11.27 3.82
CA ILE A 102 6.54 12.38 3.80
C ILE A 102 6.28 12.99 5.18
N PHE A 103 6.49 12.24 6.26
CA PHE A 103 6.36 12.71 7.65
C PHE A 103 7.71 12.84 8.38
N GLY A 104 8.84 12.75 7.65
CA GLY A 104 10.18 12.77 8.25
C GLY A 104 10.53 14.09 8.97
N ALA A 105 9.92 15.21 8.56
CA ALA A 105 10.11 16.51 9.19
C ALA A 105 9.21 16.76 10.43
N PHE A 106 8.23 15.85 10.67
CA PHE A 106 7.31 15.98 11.81
C PHE A 106 7.92 15.39 13.08
N SER A 107 7.63 16.01 14.23
CA SER A 107 8.04 15.46 15.52
C SER A 107 7.35 14.10 15.78
N GLU A 108 7.93 13.28 16.65
CA GLU A 108 7.34 12.00 17.04
C GLU A 108 5.93 12.14 17.60
N SER A 109 5.70 13.18 18.43
CA SER A 109 4.38 13.48 19.00
C SER A 109 3.35 13.81 17.92
N MET A 110 3.75 14.57 16.88
CA MET A 110 2.87 14.87 15.75
C MET A 110 2.57 13.61 14.92
N ARG A 111 3.59 12.78 14.64
CA ARG A 111 3.37 11.51 13.93
C ARG A 111 2.42 10.59 14.70
N LYS A 112 2.57 10.49 16.01
CA LYS A 112 1.64 9.71 16.89
C LYS A 112 0.22 10.24 16.84
N SER A 113 0.00 11.56 16.87
CA SER A 113 -1.34 12.15 16.77
C SER A 113 -2.03 11.93 15.43
N MET A 114 -1.25 11.66 14.36
CA MET A 114 -1.73 11.34 13.01
C MET A 114 -1.78 9.82 12.74
N ASP A 115 -1.54 8.97 13.76
CA ASP A 115 -1.44 7.50 13.64
C ASP A 115 -0.38 7.04 12.62
N VAL A 116 0.72 7.82 12.48
CA VAL A 116 1.85 7.47 11.63
C VAL A 116 2.86 6.68 12.45
N LYS A 117 2.90 5.37 12.24
CA LYS A 117 3.79 4.44 12.96
C LYS A 117 5.12 4.28 12.22
N ASP A 118 6.18 4.00 12.98
CA ASP A 118 7.50 3.66 12.41
C ASP A 118 7.55 2.24 11.78
N THR A 119 6.48 1.46 11.94
CA THR A 119 6.35 0.10 11.40
C THR A 119 5.51 0.03 10.13
N THR A 120 4.99 1.16 9.65
CA THR A 120 4.05 1.19 8.52
C THR A 120 4.77 1.40 7.19
N ILE A 121 4.41 0.58 6.21
CA ILE A 121 4.68 0.77 4.79
C ILE A 121 3.38 1.16 4.09
N ARG A 122 3.43 2.18 3.24
CA ARG A 122 2.34 2.55 2.35
C ARG A 122 2.63 2.04 0.93
N LEU A 123 1.66 1.32 0.37
CA LEU A 123 1.66 0.83 -1.00
C LEU A 123 0.65 1.64 -1.83
N SER A 124 1.04 2.10 -3.01
CA SER A 124 0.14 2.59 -4.06
C SER A 124 0.14 1.55 -5.17
N VAL A 125 -0.96 0.82 -5.32
CA VAL A 125 -1.07 -0.31 -6.24
C VAL A 125 -1.28 0.18 -7.66
N GLY A 126 -0.50 -0.35 -8.60
CA GLY A 126 -0.53 -0.01 -10.02
C GLY A 126 -1.37 -0.98 -10.87
N LEU A 127 -0.96 -1.09 -12.14
CA LEU A 127 -1.67 -1.86 -13.17
C LEU A 127 -1.01 -3.22 -13.46
N GLU A 128 0.06 -3.57 -12.73
CA GLU A 128 0.77 -4.83 -12.87
C GLU A 128 -0.13 -6.02 -12.51
N ASP A 129 0.24 -7.22 -12.95
CA ASP A 129 -0.43 -8.45 -12.51
C ASP A 129 -0.36 -8.57 -10.97
N VAL A 130 -1.50 -8.85 -10.35
CA VAL A 130 -1.61 -8.89 -8.88
C VAL A 130 -0.79 -10.05 -8.26
N ASN A 131 -0.60 -11.14 -8.99
CA ASN A 131 0.23 -12.25 -8.52
C ASN A 131 1.71 -11.87 -8.55
N ASP A 132 2.16 -11.15 -9.58
CA ASP A 132 3.54 -10.64 -9.64
C ASP A 132 3.81 -9.66 -8.50
N LEU A 133 2.85 -8.77 -8.19
CA LEU A 133 2.93 -7.88 -7.02
C LEU A 133 3.00 -8.66 -5.70
N PHE A 134 2.16 -9.68 -5.56
CA PHE A 134 2.14 -10.51 -4.36
C PHE A 134 3.45 -11.28 -4.17
N GLU A 135 3.97 -11.89 -5.23
CA GLU A 135 5.24 -12.63 -5.16
C GLU A 135 6.43 -11.70 -4.88
N ASP A 136 6.42 -10.46 -5.41
CA ASP A 136 7.44 -9.46 -5.09
C ASP A 136 7.40 -9.08 -3.60
N ILE A 137 6.21 -8.85 -3.04
CA ILE A 137 6.07 -8.55 -1.61
C ILE A 137 6.45 -9.75 -0.75
N LYS A 138 5.98 -10.95 -1.11
CA LYS A 138 6.25 -12.18 -0.37
C LYS A 138 7.76 -12.45 -0.27
N GLN A 139 8.48 -12.42 -1.40
CA GLN A 139 9.94 -12.62 -1.37
C GLN A 139 10.65 -11.51 -0.57
N ALA A 140 10.12 -10.27 -0.60
CA ALA A 140 10.70 -9.16 0.13
C ALA A 140 10.53 -9.30 1.65
N VAL A 141 9.38 -9.77 2.15
CA VAL A 141 9.17 -10.01 3.60
C VAL A 141 9.86 -11.27 4.08
N GLU A 142 9.94 -12.32 3.25
CA GLU A 142 10.70 -13.55 3.57
C GLU A 142 12.20 -13.29 3.65
N GLY A 143 12.72 -12.33 2.88
CA GLY A 143 14.10 -11.89 2.89
C GLY A 143 14.49 -10.94 4.02
N ILE A 144 13.56 -10.57 4.93
CA ILE A 144 13.87 -9.77 6.12
C ILE A 144 14.75 -10.62 7.05
N GLN A 145 16.00 -10.20 7.21
CA GLN A 145 16.90 -10.84 8.18
C GLN A 145 16.44 -10.51 9.61
N LYS A 146 16.32 -11.56 10.42
CA LYS A 146 16.02 -11.44 11.85
C LYS A 146 17.24 -10.98 12.63
#